data_b495f2a1caca45d47fdd25313aa17a75
#
_entry.id   b495f2a1caca45d47fdd25313aa17a75
#
_cell.length_a   1.000
_cell.length_b   1.000
_cell.length_c   1.000
_cell.angle_alpha   90.00
_cell.angle_beta   90.00
_cell.angle_gamma   90.00
#
_symmetry.space_group_name_H-M   'P 1'
#
loop_
_entity.id
_entity.type
_entity.pdbx_description
1 polymer ?
#
loop_
_entity_poly.entity_id
_entity_poly.type
_entity_poly.pdbx_seq_one_letter_code
_entity_poly.pdbx_strand_id
1 'polypeptide(L)'
;MNSSQNSTGGGKRRRSVWARRLNILGIVLIFGALVVVSMRSFVVESFNDARHKSFMAPAGKMFAPASGHFYFAAGSDTGARNEPVERIMNEIRKSKARFVLYVGDLVRYRNPSHFQWMAEEIDEKLGKTPLYAVPGNHEILSVNGVVDRSLYNEVFGPGYYWFSYGEVLFVGLDSSTSAYDDEQLQWLDKTLAKIRPQFKYCVIFSHVPPVNVKVPNDHRLFDESRDRFAEVIRNRGVNLLISGHVHYYSESEFAGVPLITLPSSGQPIRSEIKKFGYVMFKADRDGIAKIKPVYVEAGDDMEHWEAFMSSALVDEDINFFSVWVFCAGVVLLFGGKILRL
;
A
#
# COMPACT_ATOMS: atom_id res chain seq x y z
N MET A 1 -23.17 -10.62 -80.18
CA MET A 1 -24.33 -10.81 -79.27
C MET A 1 -23.85 -11.32 -77.93
N ASN A 2 -24.13 -10.55 -76.89
CA ASN A 2 -24.17 -10.89 -75.46
C ASN A 2 -23.07 -11.69 -74.77
N SER A 3 -22.24 -10.99 -74.02
CA SER A 3 -21.78 -11.49 -72.69
C SER A 3 -21.25 -10.31 -71.84
N SER A 4 -22.16 -9.57 -71.24
CA SER A 4 -21.86 -8.61 -70.21
C SER A 4 -23.02 -8.56 -69.21
N GLN A 5 -22.99 -9.45 -68.21
CA GLN A 5 -23.72 -9.32 -66.93
C GLN A 5 -23.33 -10.46 -66.03
N ASN A 6 -22.49 -10.16 -65.02
CA ASN A 6 -22.55 -10.72 -63.66
C ASN A 6 -21.27 -10.43 -62.88
N SER A 7 -21.06 -9.18 -62.43
CA SER A 7 -19.98 -8.90 -61.45
C SER A 7 -20.42 -7.96 -60.31
N THR A 8 -21.66 -7.49 -60.26
CA THR A 8 -22.11 -6.48 -59.30
C THR A 8 -22.72 -7.04 -58.00
N GLY A 9 -23.12 -8.32 -57.95
CA GLY A 9 -23.81 -8.93 -56.77
C GLY A 9 -22.86 -9.28 -55.60
N GLY A 10 -21.61 -9.67 -55.90
CA GLY A 10 -20.66 -10.10 -54.89
C GLY A 10 -20.13 -8.97 -54.03
N GLY A 11 -19.99 -7.77 -54.54
CA GLY A 11 -19.50 -6.59 -53.86
C GLY A 11 -20.51 -6.07 -52.79
N LYS A 12 -21.79 -6.00 -53.16
CA LYS A 12 -22.86 -5.54 -52.23
C LYS A 12 -23.04 -6.50 -51.06
N ARG A 13 -22.99 -7.82 -51.28
CA ARG A 13 -23.15 -8.85 -50.25
C ARG A 13 -21.95 -8.84 -49.29
N ARG A 14 -20.72 -8.67 -49.78
CA ARG A 14 -19.50 -8.52 -48.91
C ARG A 14 -19.56 -7.27 -48.04
N ARG A 15 -19.92 -6.11 -48.63
CA ARG A 15 -20.09 -4.85 -47.87
C ARG A 15 -21.13 -4.97 -46.74
N SER A 16 -22.26 -5.61 -46.99
CA SER A 16 -23.29 -5.82 -45.96
C SER A 16 -22.83 -6.73 -44.79
N VAL A 17 -22.00 -7.74 -45.07
CA VAL A 17 -21.44 -8.63 -44.05
C VAL A 17 -20.41 -7.87 -43.19
N TRP A 18 -19.52 -7.09 -43.79
CA TRP A 18 -18.54 -6.27 -43.06
C TRP A 18 -19.21 -5.20 -42.20
N ALA A 19 -20.21 -4.49 -42.72
CA ALA A 19 -20.96 -3.51 -41.96
C ALA A 19 -21.68 -4.15 -40.75
N ARG A 20 -22.21 -5.37 -40.88
CA ARG A 20 -22.81 -6.11 -39.76
C ARG A 20 -21.78 -6.51 -38.72
N ARG A 21 -20.60 -6.97 -39.14
CA ARG A 21 -19.48 -7.29 -38.20
C ARG A 21 -19.00 -6.08 -37.43
N LEU A 22 -18.84 -4.93 -38.11
CA LEU A 22 -18.45 -3.68 -37.47
C LEU A 22 -19.49 -3.21 -36.44
N ASN A 23 -20.77 -3.34 -36.76
CA ASN A 23 -21.83 -2.99 -35.82
C ASN A 23 -21.83 -3.91 -34.59
N ILE A 24 -21.63 -5.22 -34.78
CA ILE A 24 -21.53 -6.17 -33.66
C ILE A 24 -20.33 -5.81 -32.77
N LEU A 25 -19.16 -5.56 -33.39
CA LEU A 25 -17.97 -5.17 -32.65
C LEU A 25 -18.20 -3.84 -31.89
N GLY A 26 -18.84 -2.86 -32.52
CA GLY A 26 -19.21 -1.61 -31.85
C GLY A 26 -20.12 -1.81 -30.64
N ILE A 27 -21.13 -2.68 -30.75
CA ILE A 27 -22.02 -3.02 -29.63
C ILE A 27 -21.23 -3.68 -28.49
N VAL A 28 -20.36 -4.64 -28.80
CA VAL A 28 -19.52 -5.34 -27.80
C VAL A 28 -18.61 -4.37 -27.07
N LEU A 29 -17.97 -3.45 -27.79
CA LEU A 29 -17.09 -2.44 -27.19
C LEU A 29 -17.85 -1.44 -26.29
N ILE A 30 -19.04 -0.99 -26.72
CA ILE A 30 -19.89 -0.12 -25.90
C ILE A 30 -20.35 -0.83 -24.64
N PHE A 31 -20.82 -2.08 -24.78
CA PHE A 31 -21.26 -2.86 -23.64
C PHE A 31 -20.13 -3.12 -22.64
N GLY A 32 -18.93 -3.50 -23.14
CA GLY A 32 -17.75 -3.69 -22.31
C GLY A 32 -17.36 -2.42 -21.55
N ALA A 33 -17.34 -1.26 -22.22
CA ALA A 33 -17.06 0.02 -21.59
C ALA A 33 -18.11 0.40 -20.52
N LEU A 34 -19.39 0.15 -20.79
CA LEU A 34 -20.47 0.40 -19.81
C LEU A 34 -20.35 -0.50 -18.58
N VAL A 35 -19.99 -1.77 -18.76
CA VAL A 35 -19.75 -2.70 -17.65
C VAL A 35 -18.62 -2.17 -16.76
N VAL A 36 -17.49 -1.76 -17.35
CA VAL A 36 -16.34 -1.21 -16.59
C VAL A 36 -16.74 0.05 -15.84
N VAL A 37 -17.45 0.98 -16.47
CA VAL A 37 -17.92 2.21 -15.83
C VAL A 37 -18.90 1.92 -14.70
N SER A 38 -19.83 0.96 -14.89
CA SER A 38 -20.79 0.57 -13.85
C SER A 38 -20.13 -0.11 -12.67
N MET A 39 -19.16 -0.99 -12.90
CA MET A 39 -18.37 -1.63 -11.83
C MET A 39 -17.59 -0.59 -11.03
N ARG A 40 -16.98 0.38 -11.72
CA ARG A 40 -16.30 1.47 -11.05
C ARG A 40 -17.26 2.34 -10.23
N SER A 41 -18.41 2.73 -10.77
CA SER A 41 -19.40 3.54 -10.04
C SER A 41 -19.84 2.82 -8.77
N PHE A 42 -20.06 1.52 -8.82
CA PHE A 42 -20.38 0.70 -7.65
C PHE A 42 -19.24 0.72 -6.62
N VAL A 43 -17.97 0.57 -7.06
CA VAL A 43 -16.81 0.63 -6.18
C VAL A 43 -16.66 2.02 -5.53
N VAL A 44 -16.81 3.11 -6.30
CA VAL A 44 -16.73 4.49 -5.80
C VAL A 44 -17.89 4.82 -4.85
N GLU A 45 -19.08 4.30 -5.08
CA GLU A 45 -20.25 4.50 -4.21
C GLU A 45 -20.07 3.75 -2.88
N SER A 46 -19.55 2.52 -2.93
CA SER A 46 -19.13 1.77 -1.73
C SER A 46 -18.10 2.54 -0.90
N PHE A 47 -17.20 3.27 -1.57
CA PHE A 47 -16.21 4.14 -0.89
C PHE A 47 -16.85 5.26 -0.08
N ASN A 48 -17.88 5.91 -0.61
CA ASN A 48 -18.57 7.00 0.11
C ASN A 48 -19.28 6.51 1.39
N ASP A 49 -19.68 5.23 1.42
CA ASP A 49 -20.34 4.61 2.57
C ASP A 49 -19.32 4.16 3.64
N ALA A 50 -18.10 3.79 3.24
CA ALA A 50 -17.05 3.29 4.13
C ALA A 50 -16.16 4.38 4.75
N ARG A 51 -16.36 5.66 4.42
CA ARG A 51 -15.62 6.82 4.99
C ARG A 51 -15.67 6.95 6.52
N HIS A 52 -16.40 6.09 7.21
CA HIS A 52 -16.53 6.10 8.66
C HIS A 52 -15.54 5.20 9.41
N LYS A 53 -14.72 4.40 8.70
CA LYS A 53 -13.71 3.54 9.34
C LYS A 53 -12.36 4.25 9.35
N SER A 54 -11.91 4.60 10.52
CA SER A 54 -10.64 5.31 10.74
C SER A 54 -9.78 4.51 11.72
N PHE A 55 -8.54 4.30 11.36
CA PHE A 55 -7.52 3.65 12.18
C PHE A 55 -6.56 4.69 12.76
N MET A 56 -7.12 5.75 13.34
CA MET A 56 -6.37 6.91 13.81
C MET A 56 -5.22 6.52 14.73
N ALA A 57 -4.05 7.01 14.38
CA ALA A 57 -2.86 6.85 15.18
C ALA A 57 -3.09 7.29 16.65
N PRO A 58 -2.56 6.54 17.63
CA PRO A 58 -2.78 6.83 19.06
C PRO A 58 -1.89 7.97 19.57
N ALA A 59 -1.77 9.05 18.81
CA ALA A 59 -0.82 10.14 19.06
C ALA A 59 -0.86 10.65 20.50
N GLY A 60 0.27 10.58 21.21
CA GLY A 60 0.40 11.01 22.59
C GLY A 60 -0.26 10.12 23.64
N LYS A 61 -0.81 8.96 23.25
CA LYS A 61 -1.47 8.03 24.20
C LYS A 61 -0.48 7.11 24.89
N MET A 62 -0.75 6.82 26.16
CA MET A 62 0.00 5.88 26.97
C MET A 62 -0.88 4.69 27.32
N PHE A 63 -0.38 3.48 27.03
CA PHE A 63 -1.08 2.24 27.33
C PHE A 63 -0.30 1.42 28.38
N ALA A 64 -1.00 0.89 29.35
CA ALA A 64 -0.42 0.01 30.35
C ALA A 64 -0.72 -1.46 29.99
N PRO A 65 0.27 -2.35 29.87
CA PRO A 65 0.04 -3.77 29.67
C PRO A 65 -0.47 -4.42 30.97
N ALA A 66 -1.29 -5.46 30.81
CA ALA A 66 -1.78 -6.26 31.94
C ALA A 66 -0.71 -7.15 32.58
N SER A 67 0.47 -7.29 31.98
CA SER A 67 1.59 -8.14 32.43
C SER A 67 2.92 -7.42 32.22
N GLY A 68 4.01 -7.91 32.85
CA GLY A 68 5.35 -7.35 32.74
C GLY A 68 6.02 -7.57 31.36
N HIS A 69 5.34 -8.19 30.41
CA HIS A 69 5.79 -8.37 29.03
C HIS A 69 4.60 -8.30 28.08
N PHE A 70 4.87 -7.98 26.81
CA PHE A 70 3.87 -8.00 25.76
C PHE A 70 4.51 -8.37 24.41
N TYR A 71 3.65 -8.69 23.43
CA TYR A 71 4.04 -8.99 22.09
C TYR A 71 3.43 -7.96 21.14
N PHE A 72 4.14 -7.60 20.10
CA PHE A 72 3.62 -6.82 18.98
C PHE A 72 4.13 -7.38 17.66
N ALA A 73 3.38 -7.17 16.60
CA ALA A 73 3.76 -7.54 15.26
C ALA A 73 4.21 -6.30 14.48
N ALA A 74 5.03 -6.48 13.45
CA ALA A 74 5.32 -5.45 12.47
C ALA A 74 5.27 -6.04 11.05
N GLY A 75 4.52 -5.39 10.16
CA GLY A 75 4.39 -5.70 8.75
C GLY A 75 4.63 -4.46 7.90
N SER A 76 4.83 -4.63 6.59
CA SER A 76 5.09 -3.55 5.64
C SER A 76 4.72 -3.99 4.23
N ASP A 77 4.52 -3.03 3.32
CA ASP A 77 4.44 -3.31 1.89
C ASP A 77 3.31 -4.32 1.54
N THR A 78 2.11 -4.05 2.02
CA THR A 78 0.93 -4.85 1.66
C THR A 78 0.48 -4.56 0.23
N GLY A 79 0.46 -3.30 -0.15
CA GLY A 79 0.19 -2.79 -1.49
C GLY A 79 -1.22 -3.02 -2.03
N ALA A 80 -1.91 -4.07 -1.59
CA ALA A 80 -3.26 -4.40 -2.06
C ALA A 80 -3.92 -5.42 -1.13
N ARG A 81 -5.22 -5.57 -1.29
CA ARG A 81 -5.97 -6.71 -0.75
C ARG A 81 -5.60 -7.95 -1.57
N ASN A 82 -4.90 -8.90 -0.95
CA ASN A 82 -4.53 -10.17 -1.55
C ASN A 82 -4.40 -11.26 -0.49
N GLU A 83 -4.34 -12.51 -0.92
CA GLU A 83 -4.34 -13.67 -0.03
C GLU A 83 -3.20 -13.67 0.98
N PRO A 84 -1.94 -13.35 0.63
CA PRO A 84 -0.87 -13.22 1.63
C PRO A 84 -1.16 -12.20 2.72
N VAL A 85 -1.69 -11.04 2.38
CA VAL A 85 -2.09 -9.99 3.33
C VAL A 85 -3.18 -10.51 4.27
N GLU A 86 -4.21 -11.14 3.72
CA GLU A 86 -5.29 -11.74 4.48
C GLU A 86 -4.78 -12.80 5.47
N ARG A 87 -3.94 -13.72 5.01
CA ARG A 87 -3.32 -14.76 5.86
C ARG A 87 -2.50 -14.13 6.98
N ILE A 88 -1.63 -13.16 6.67
CA ILE A 88 -0.79 -12.48 7.65
C ILE A 88 -1.64 -11.77 8.71
N MET A 89 -2.64 -11.00 8.31
CA MET A 89 -3.53 -10.30 9.25
C MET A 89 -4.30 -11.29 10.14
N ASN A 90 -4.80 -12.38 9.58
CA ASN A 90 -5.46 -13.44 10.35
C ASN A 90 -4.51 -14.15 11.33
N GLU A 91 -3.26 -14.38 10.95
CA GLU A 91 -2.25 -14.95 11.86
C GLU A 91 -1.91 -13.98 13.00
N ILE A 92 -1.72 -12.69 12.68
CA ILE A 92 -1.49 -11.65 13.70
C ILE A 92 -2.66 -11.59 14.67
N ARG A 93 -3.91 -11.61 14.20
CA ARG A 93 -5.12 -11.62 15.04
C ARG A 93 -5.17 -12.82 15.99
N LYS A 94 -4.75 -13.99 15.52
CA LYS A 94 -4.71 -15.23 16.32
C LYS A 94 -3.50 -15.31 17.24
N SER A 95 -2.52 -14.43 17.06
CA SER A 95 -1.28 -14.43 17.82
C SER A 95 -1.45 -13.79 19.21
N LYS A 96 -0.34 -13.66 19.94
CA LYS A 96 -0.28 -12.93 21.21
C LYS A 96 -0.02 -11.44 21.06
N ALA A 97 0.03 -10.93 19.82
CA ALA A 97 0.28 -9.52 19.55
C ALA A 97 -0.82 -8.64 20.15
N ARG A 98 -0.42 -7.62 20.89
CA ARG A 98 -1.33 -6.62 21.45
C ARG A 98 -1.73 -5.55 20.44
N PHE A 99 -0.90 -5.34 19.43
CA PHE A 99 -1.11 -4.45 18.30
C PHE A 99 -0.16 -4.83 17.16
N VAL A 100 -0.38 -4.26 16.01
CA VAL A 100 0.51 -4.37 14.86
C VAL A 100 0.97 -2.99 14.39
N LEU A 101 2.26 -2.87 14.07
CA LEU A 101 2.82 -1.73 13.36
C LEU A 101 2.81 -2.06 11.86
N TYR A 102 2.18 -1.21 11.05
CA TYR A 102 2.33 -1.27 9.61
C TYR A 102 3.20 -0.12 9.11
N VAL A 103 4.33 -0.50 8.53
CA VAL A 103 5.44 0.41 8.26
C VAL A 103 5.43 0.84 6.79
N GLY A 104 4.31 1.45 6.38
CA GLY A 104 4.11 2.05 5.06
C GLY A 104 3.76 1.07 3.93
N ASP A 105 3.42 1.66 2.79
CA ASP A 105 2.98 0.99 1.57
C ASP A 105 1.82 0.02 1.81
N LEU A 106 0.83 0.49 2.57
CA LEU A 106 -0.43 -0.21 2.82
C LEU A 106 -1.26 -0.32 1.54
N VAL A 107 -1.21 0.70 0.69
CA VAL A 107 -1.88 0.72 -0.60
C VAL A 107 -0.87 0.68 -1.75
N ARG A 108 -1.29 0.23 -2.93
CA ARG A 108 -0.44 0.19 -4.11
C ARG A 108 -0.41 1.53 -4.85
N TYR A 109 -1.55 2.20 -4.86
CA TYR A 109 -1.72 3.50 -5.51
C TYR A 109 -2.50 4.41 -4.58
N ARG A 110 -2.11 5.69 -4.54
CA ARG A 110 -2.83 6.70 -3.80
C ARG A 110 -4.14 7.05 -4.51
N ASN A 111 -5.14 6.24 -4.32
CA ASN A 111 -6.51 6.58 -4.69
C ASN A 111 -7.50 6.17 -3.58
N PRO A 112 -8.67 6.81 -3.52
CA PRO A 112 -9.64 6.56 -2.47
C PRO A 112 -10.06 5.10 -2.33
N SER A 113 -10.26 4.38 -3.41
CA SER A 113 -10.74 3.00 -3.37
C SER A 113 -9.71 2.03 -2.77
N HIS A 114 -8.41 2.24 -3.02
CA HIS A 114 -7.37 1.42 -2.41
C HIS A 114 -7.31 1.62 -0.89
N PHE A 115 -7.46 2.87 -0.43
CA PHE A 115 -7.54 3.14 1.02
C PHE A 115 -8.76 2.48 1.65
N GLN A 116 -9.91 2.52 0.98
CA GLN A 116 -11.11 1.86 1.46
C GLN A 116 -10.93 0.34 1.55
N TRP A 117 -10.49 -0.31 0.47
CA TRP A 117 -10.29 -1.76 0.48
C TRP A 117 -9.33 -2.20 1.57
N MET A 118 -8.25 -1.43 1.78
CA MET A 118 -7.33 -1.72 2.87
C MET A 118 -7.98 -1.50 4.24
N ALA A 119 -8.79 -0.46 4.40
CA ALA A 119 -9.52 -0.23 5.64
C ALA A 119 -10.51 -1.35 5.96
N GLU A 120 -11.24 -1.85 4.95
CA GLU A 120 -12.12 -3.01 5.09
C GLU A 120 -11.36 -4.28 5.46
N GLU A 121 -10.23 -4.54 4.78
CA GLU A 121 -9.38 -5.68 5.04
C GLU A 121 -8.83 -5.67 6.47
N ILE A 122 -8.35 -4.53 6.93
CA ILE A 122 -7.87 -4.33 8.32
C ILE A 122 -8.99 -4.63 9.32
N ASP A 123 -10.18 -4.06 9.11
CA ASP A 123 -11.32 -4.25 10.03
C ASP A 123 -11.78 -5.71 10.07
N GLU A 124 -11.88 -6.35 8.91
CA GLU A 124 -12.32 -7.74 8.80
C GLU A 124 -11.29 -8.73 9.36
N LYS A 125 -10.02 -8.57 8.98
CA LYS A 125 -8.99 -9.59 9.25
C LYS A 125 -8.28 -9.38 10.58
N LEU A 126 -7.98 -8.14 10.98
CA LEU A 126 -7.39 -7.84 12.29
C LEU A 126 -8.44 -7.76 13.41
N GLY A 127 -9.68 -7.40 13.08
CA GLY A 127 -10.78 -7.29 14.04
C GLY A 127 -10.44 -6.30 15.16
N LYS A 128 -10.32 -6.78 16.40
CA LYS A 128 -10.01 -5.94 17.58
C LYS A 128 -8.52 -5.69 17.80
N THR A 129 -7.63 -6.26 17.01
CA THR A 129 -6.18 -6.03 17.14
C THR A 129 -5.86 -4.64 16.60
N PRO A 130 -5.40 -3.68 17.43
CA PRO A 130 -5.10 -2.34 16.97
C PRO A 130 -3.98 -2.34 15.93
N LEU A 131 -4.16 -1.53 14.89
CA LEU A 131 -3.14 -1.25 13.89
C LEU A 131 -2.66 0.19 14.05
N TYR A 132 -1.34 0.39 14.01
CA TYR A 132 -0.69 1.70 14.04
C TYR A 132 0.23 1.81 12.84
N ALA A 133 -0.02 2.77 11.95
CA ALA A 133 0.66 2.89 10.68
C ALA A 133 1.49 4.16 10.57
N VAL A 134 2.47 4.14 9.68
CA VAL A 134 3.15 5.31 9.11
C VAL A 134 3.03 5.24 7.58
N PRO A 135 3.06 6.38 6.86
CA PRO A 135 2.94 6.35 5.42
C PRO A 135 4.21 5.85 4.73
N GLY A 136 4.03 5.14 3.62
CA GLY A 136 5.06 4.87 2.63
C GLY A 136 4.92 5.77 1.41
N ASN A 137 5.73 5.53 0.38
CA ASN A 137 5.71 6.34 -0.83
C ASN A 137 4.49 6.10 -1.71
N HIS A 138 3.78 4.99 -1.54
CA HIS A 138 2.53 4.69 -2.24
C HIS A 138 1.29 5.37 -1.63
N GLU A 139 1.37 5.90 -0.41
CA GLU A 139 0.30 6.63 0.26
C GLU A 139 0.25 8.11 -0.09
N ILE A 140 1.30 8.66 -0.69
CA ILE A 140 1.42 10.09 -0.96
C ILE A 140 1.35 10.41 -2.46
N LEU A 141 1.01 11.65 -2.77
CA LEU A 141 1.20 12.24 -4.09
C LEU A 141 2.19 13.40 -3.98
N SER A 142 3.27 13.33 -4.74
CA SER A 142 4.25 14.41 -4.82
C SER A 142 4.23 15.02 -6.22
N VAL A 143 3.78 16.28 -6.31
CA VAL A 143 3.73 17.03 -7.57
C VAL A 143 4.42 18.38 -7.37
N ASN A 144 5.44 18.65 -8.16
CA ASN A 144 6.20 19.92 -8.11
C ASN A 144 6.71 20.28 -6.70
N GLY A 145 7.13 19.28 -5.93
CA GLY A 145 7.62 19.46 -4.57
C GLY A 145 6.53 19.63 -3.48
N VAL A 146 5.26 19.65 -3.87
CA VAL A 146 4.14 19.64 -2.92
C VAL A 146 3.73 18.20 -2.66
N VAL A 147 3.73 17.82 -1.38
CA VAL A 147 3.38 16.46 -0.94
C VAL A 147 1.98 16.47 -0.34
N ASP A 148 1.08 15.74 -0.95
CA ASP A 148 -0.28 15.55 -0.47
C ASP A 148 -0.42 14.21 0.27
N ARG A 149 -0.79 14.28 1.54
CA ARG A 149 -1.03 13.15 2.47
C ARG A 149 -2.49 13.07 2.92
N SER A 150 -3.38 13.80 2.28
CA SER A 150 -4.77 13.98 2.75
C SER A 150 -5.51 12.66 2.94
N LEU A 151 -5.45 11.75 1.95
CA LEU A 151 -6.11 10.45 2.02
C LEU A 151 -5.54 9.56 3.15
N TYR A 152 -4.22 9.56 3.31
CA TYR A 152 -3.59 8.84 4.42
C TYR A 152 -4.05 9.40 5.77
N ASN A 153 -3.99 10.71 5.95
CA ASN A 153 -4.35 11.37 7.20
C ASN A 153 -5.83 11.17 7.56
N GLU A 154 -6.71 11.06 6.58
CA GLU A 154 -8.14 10.82 6.80
C GLU A 154 -8.39 9.43 7.41
N VAL A 155 -7.64 8.40 6.95
CA VAL A 155 -7.84 7.01 7.37
C VAL A 155 -6.98 6.63 8.58
N PHE A 156 -5.71 7.01 8.57
CA PHE A 156 -4.71 6.57 9.56
C PHE A 156 -4.24 7.67 10.53
N GLY A 157 -4.62 8.91 10.31
CA GLY A 157 -4.20 10.06 11.12
C GLY A 157 -2.84 10.63 10.72
N PRO A 158 -2.14 11.35 11.64
CA PRO A 158 -0.90 12.02 11.30
C PRO A 158 0.19 11.03 10.87
N GLY A 159 1.01 11.42 9.88
CA GLY A 159 2.09 10.61 9.36
C GLY A 159 3.23 10.38 10.36
N TYR A 160 3.37 11.24 11.37
CA TYR A 160 4.33 11.04 12.46
C TYR A 160 3.70 11.35 13.81
N TYR A 161 4.03 10.53 14.80
CA TYR A 161 3.44 10.56 16.14
C TYR A 161 4.23 9.70 17.11
N TRP A 162 3.90 9.76 18.39
CA TRP A 162 4.40 8.82 19.39
C TRP A 162 3.25 8.24 20.22
N PHE A 163 3.46 7.07 20.75
CA PHE A 163 2.65 6.45 21.79
C PHE A 163 3.54 5.58 22.69
N SER A 164 3.04 5.11 23.81
CA SER A 164 3.74 4.12 24.61
C SER A 164 2.89 2.91 24.92
N TYR A 165 3.54 1.79 25.08
CA TYR A 165 2.93 0.57 25.61
C TYR A 165 3.86 -0.01 26.68
N GLY A 166 3.41 -0.02 27.95
CA GLY A 166 4.26 -0.34 29.08
C GLY A 166 5.48 0.58 29.19
N GLU A 167 6.66 -0.01 29.30
CA GLU A 167 7.92 0.71 29.42
C GLU A 167 8.58 1.08 28.07
N VAL A 168 7.84 0.89 26.96
CA VAL A 168 8.35 1.14 25.61
C VAL A 168 7.67 2.35 24.99
N LEU A 169 8.48 3.31 24.57
CA LEU A 169 8.08 4.42 23.69
C LEU A 169 8.15 3.95 22.24
N PHE A 170 7.09 4.15 21.48
CA PHE A 170 7.03 3.95 20.04
C PHE A 170 6.91 5.30 19.35
N VAL A 171 7.74 5.54 18.34
CA VAL A 171 7.73 6.77 17.53
C VAL A 171 7.62 6.39 16.07
N GLY A 172 6.48 6.71 15.47
CA GLY A 172 6.27 6.59 14.03
C GLY A 172 6.75 7.84 13.32
N LEU A 173 7.44 7.69 12.19
CA LEU A 173 7.95 8.78 11.36
C LEU A 173 7.51 8.63 9.91
N ASP A 174 7.24 9.75 9.26
CA ASP A 174 6.95 9.83 7.84
C ASP A 174 8.24 9.97 7.03
N SER A 175 8.63 8.90 6.37
CA SER A 175 9.76 8.88 5.42
C SER A 175 9.29 8.66 3.97
N SER A 176 8.03 8.90 3.68
CA SER A 176 7.39 8.60 2.39
C SER A 176 8.05 9.29 1.18
N THR A 177 8.76 10.40 1.41
CA THR A 177 9.53 11.13 0.39
C THR A 177 11.00 10.72 0.33
N SER A 178 11.40 9.64 0.98
CA SER A 178 12.81 9.25 1.23
C SER A 178 13.58 10.28 2.04
N ALA A 179 12.89 11.14 2.79
CA ALA A 179 13.47 12.16 3.66
C ALA A 179 12.53 12.45 4.84
N TYR A 180 13.13 12.97 5.91
CA TYR A 180 12.42 13.67 6.97
C TYR A 180 12.62 15.16 6.77
N ASP A 181 11.55 15.93 6.81
CA ASP A 181 11.66 17.39 6.75
C ASP A 181 12.15 17.99 8.09
N ASP A 182 12.50 19.27 8.06
CA ASP A 182 13.06 19.99 9.19
C ASP A 182 12.10 20.04 10.37
N GLU A 183 10.82 20.20 10.11
CA GLU A 183 9.78 20.27 11.14
C GLU A 183 9.69 18.93 11.87
N GLN A 184 9.66 17.83 11.14
CA GLN A 184 9.60 16.48 11.71
C GLN A 184 10.86 16.14 12.53
N LEU A 185 12.06 16.46 12.03
CA LEU A 185 13.30 16.21 12.76
C LEU A 185 13.40 17.06 14.05
N GLN A 186 12.97 18.31 14.01
CA GLN A 186 12.89 19.16 15.22
C GLN A 186 11.84 18.64 16.21
N TRP A 187 10.69 18.17 15.71
CA TRP A 187 9.67 17.53 16.53
C TRP A 187 10.20 16.25 17.18
N LEU A 188 10.91 15.42 16.41
CA LEU A 188 11.52 14.18 16.90
C LEU A 188 12.52 14.48 18.03
N ASP A 189 13.44 15.42 17.81
CA ASP A 189 14.44 15.78 18.82
C ASP A 189 13.80 16.28 20.11
N LYS A 190 12.82 17.20 20.02
CA LYS A 190 12.05 17.69 21.18
C LYS A 190 11.28 16.57 21.87
N THR A 191 10.68 15.67 21.12
CA THR A 191 9.92 14.53 21.65
C THR A 191 10.83 13.57 22.38
N LEU A 192 11.95 13.19 21.76
CA LEU A 192 12.94 12.32 22.41
C LEU A 192 13.56 12.98 23.64
N ALA A 193 13.86 14.27 23.59
CA ALA A 193 14.38 14.99 24.77
C ALA A 193 13.42 14.97 25.95
N LYS A 194 12.13 15.18 25.70
CA LYS A 194 11.11 15.36 26.75
C LYS A 194 10.44 14.05 27.19
N ILE A 195 10.13 13.17 26.25
CA ILE A 195 9.28 12.00 26.48
C ILE A 195 10.10 10.74 26.70
N ARG A 196 11.19 10.54 25.94
CA ARG A 196 12.06 9.34 26.01
C ARG A 196 12.56 9.00 27.43
N PRO A 197 12.96 9.96 28.27
CA PRO A 197 13.45 9.65 29.63
C PRO A 197 12.42 8.99 30.56
N GLN A 198 11.13 9.04 30.20
CA GLN A 198 10.05 8.43 30.98
C GLN A 198 9.89 6.92 30.70
N PHE A 199 10.61 6.40 29.72
CA PHE A 199 10.48 5.01 29.24
C PHE A 199 11.83 4.30 29.26
N LYS A 200 11.80 3.00 29.46
CA LYS A 200 13.01 2.18 29.49
C LYS A 200 13.55 1.93 28.09
N TYR A 201 12.66 1.74 27.11
CA TYR A 201 13.01 1.45 25.71
C TYR A 201 12.32 2.41 24.76
N CYS A 202 12.91 2.54 23.57
CA CYS A 202 12.39 3.33 22.47
C CYS A 202 12.53 2.59 21.15
N VAL A 203 11.44 2.48 20.42
CA VAL A 203 11.37 1.97 19.06
C VAL A 203 10.98 3.10 18.13
N ILE A 204 11.74 3.31 17.07
CA ILE A 204 11.35 4.20 15.96
C ILE A 204 10.99 3.31 14.77
N PHE A 205 9.89 3.62 14.10
CA PHE A 205 9.47 2.93 12.89
C PHE A 205 9.11 3.92 11.79
N SER A 206 9.61 3.65 10.58
CA SER A 206 9.40 4.47 9.38
C SER A 206 9.58 3.63 8.13
N HIS A 207 8.95 4.01 7.03
CA HIS A 207 8.90 3.17 5.83
C HIS A 207 10.28 2.99 5.17
N VAL A 208 10.92 4.08 4.76
CA VAL A 208 12.21 4.02 4.03
C VAL A 208 13.36 3.82 5.01
N PRO A 209 14.21 2.79 4.81
CA PRO A 209 15.34 2.54 5.69
C PRO A 209 16.44 3.62 5.55
N PRO A 210 17.20 3.89 6.62
CA PRO A 210 18.29 4.87 6.55
C PRO A 210 19.55 4.36 5.84
N VAL A 211 19.66 3.06 5.58
CA VAL A 211 20.82 2.43 4.94
C VAL A 211 20.40 1.50 3.81
N ASN A 212 21.28 1.28 2.83
CA ASN A 212 21.08 0.26 1.82
C ASN A 212 21.12 -1.14 2.44
N VAL A 213 20.11 -1.94 2.19
CA VAL A 213 20.02 -3.32 2.62
C VAL A 213 20.10 -4.22 1.38
N LYS A 214 21.25 -4.82 1.10
CA LYS A 214 21.52 -5.89 0.10
C LYS A 214 20.70 -5.90 -1.22
N VAL A 215 19.91 -4.87 -1.50
CA VAL A 215 19.12 -4.72 -2.72
C VAL A 215 19.85 -3.72 -3.62
N PRO A 216 20.10 -4.02 -4.88
CA PRO A 216 20.67 -3.06 -5.82
C PRO A 216 19.77 -1.83 -5.94
N ASN A 217 20.35 -0.65 -5.98
CA ASN A 217 19.74 0.68 -6.08
C ASN A 217 19.41 1.35 -4.74
N ASP A 218 19.44 2.68 -4.75
CA ASP A 218 19.25 3.56 -3.60
C ASP A 218 17.81 3.56 -3.05
N HIS A 219 17.43 2.47 -2.40
CA HIS A 219 16.17 2.35 -1.65
C HIS A 219 16.36 2.75 -0.18
N ARG A 220 16.91 3.93 0.06
CA ARG A 220 17.20 4.46 1.41
C ARG A 220 16.90 5.94 1.50
N LEU A 221 16.96 6.47 2.71
CA LEU A 221 16.88 7.92 2.92
C LEU A 221 17.96 8.66 2.14
N PHE A 222 17.63 9.86 1.64
CA PHE A 222 18.61 10.77 1.07
C PHE A 222 19.67 11.16 2.10
N ASP A 223 20.91 11.33 1.66
CA ASP A 223 22.10 11.47 2.54
C ASP A 223 21.93 12.58 3.58
N GLU A 224 21.51 13.76 3.19
CA GLU A 224 21.34 14.90 4.10
C GLU A 224 20.33 14.58 5.22
N SER A 225 19.14 14.06 4.86
CA SER A 225 18.12 13.70 5.82
C SER A 225 18.55 12.56 6.73
N ARG A 226 19.24 11.57 6.17
CA ARG A 226 19.82 10.44 6.90
C ARG A 226 20.81 10.90 7.96
N ASP A 227 21.75 11.77 7.59
CA ASP A 227 22.83 12.22 8.47
C ASP A 227 22.27 13.06 9.64
N ARG A 228 21.31 13.92 9.36
CA ARG A 228 20.58 14.68 10.39
C ARG A 228 19.75 13.77 11.31
N PHE A 229 19.10 12.76 10.77
CA PHE A 229 18.39 11.76 11.56
C PHE A 229 19.35 11.00 12.48
N ALA A 230 20.55 10.61 11.97
CA ALA A 230 21.59 9.99 12.77
C ALA A 230 22.04 10.87 13.95
N GLU A 231 22.17 12.16 13.74
CA GLU A 231 22.52 13.13 14.81
C GLU A 231 21.45 13.16 15.90
N VAL A 232 20.17 13.20 15.50
CA VAL A 232 19.06 13.22 16.45
C VAL A 232 19.01 11.95 17.29
N ILE A 233 19.14 10.75 16.71
CA ILE A 233 18.94 9.50 17.44
C ILE A 233 20.16 9.05 18.26
N ARG A 234 21.38 9.42 17.83
CA ARG A 234 22.65 8.94 18.40
C ARG A 234 22.77 9.16 19.91
N ASN A 235 22.24 10.25 20.43
CA ASN A 235 22.34 10.65 21.83
C ASN A 235 21.00 10.57 22.59
N ARG A 236 19.98 9.93 22.03
CA ARG A 236 18.62 9.90 22.58
C ARG A 236 18.17 8.53 23.09
N GLY A 237 19.08 7.54 23.10
CA GLY A 237 18.81 6.23 23.67
C GLY A 237 17.73 5.43 22.94
N VAL A 238 17.68 5.53 21.60
CA VAL A 238 16.85 4.69 20.75
C VAL A 238 17.41 3.27 20.77
N ASN A 239 16.53 2.26 20.87
CA ASN A 239 16.95 0.86 21.05
C ASN A 239 16.70 0.01 19.81
N LEU A 240 15.76 0.40 18.93
CA LEU A 240 15.42 -0.36 17.74
C LEU A 240 14.84 0.57 16.67
N LEU A 241 15.28 0.36 15.43
CA LEU A 241 14.68 0.92 14.23
C LEU A 241 13.96 -0.20 13.45
N ILE A 242 12.78 0.10 12.91
CA ILE A 242 12.01 -0.81 12.05
C ILE A 242 11.67 -0.07 10.76
N SER A 243 11.97 -0.70 9.60
CA SER A 243 11.68 -0.13 8.29
C SER A 243 11.11 -1.19 7.33
N GLY A 244 10.51 -0.75 6.23
CA GLY A 244 9.98 -1.53 5.13
C GLY A 244 10.65 -1.22 3.79
N HIS A 245 9.83 -0.97 2.75
CA HIS A 245 10.19 -0.42 1.44
C HIS A 245 10.98 -1.33 0.50
N VAL A 246 11.94 -2.08 1.01
CA VAL A 246 12.86 -2.87 0.19
C VAL A 246 12.33 -4.28 -0.12
N HIS A 247 11.19 -4.67 0.45
CA HIS A 247 10.56 -5.98 0.29
C HIS A 247 11.51 -7.15 0.62
N TYR A 248 12.43 -6.91 1.55
CA TYR A 248 13.48 -7.85 1.92
C TYR A 248 13.72 -7.80 3.42
N TYR A 249 13.64 -8.96 4.09
CA TYR A 249 14.01 -9.05 5.50
C TYR A 249 15.51 -8.93 5.68
N SER A 250 15.94 -8.00 6.51
CA SER A 250 17.34 -7.91 6.92
C SER A 250 17.50 -7.38 8.33
N GLU A 251 18.63 -7.71 8.91
CA GLU A 251 19.12 -7.17 10.18
C GLU A 251 20.41 -6.40 9.90
N SER A 252 20.44 -5.18 10.35
CA SER A 252 21.56 -4.26 10.16
C SER A 252 21.65 -3.29 11.34
N GLU A 253 22.45 -2.26 11.23
CA GLU A 253 22.63 -1.23 12.24
C GLU A 253 22.71 0.15 11.57
N PHE A 254 22.17 1.16 12.22
CA PHE A 254 22.32 2.55 11.82
C PHE A 254 22.57 3.44 13.03
N ALA A 255 23.64 4.25 12.98
CA ALA A 255 24.05 5.17 14.04
C ALA A 255 24.20 4.51 15.43
N GLY A 256 24.63 3.23 15.47
CA GLY A 256 24.75 2.44 16.70
C GLY A 256 23.43 1.83 17.19
N VAL A 257 22.36 1.90 16.40
CA VAL A 257 21.05 1.36 16.74
C VAL A 257 20.71 0.18 15.84
N PRO A 258 20.31 -0.99 16.39
CA PRO A 258 19.81 -2.12 15.59
C PRO A 258 18.67 -1.70 14.68
N LEU A 259 18.70 -2.15 13.42
CA LEU A 259 17.70 -1.92 12.40
C LEU A 259 17.17 -3.24 11.87
N ILE A 260 15.86 -3.41 11.91
CA ILE A 260 15.13 -4.50 11.26
C ILE A 260 14.41 -3.94 10.05
N THR A 261 14.75 -4.44 8.86
CA THR A 261 13.97 -4.19 7.65
C THR A 261 13.00 -5.35 7.45
N LEU A 262 11.73 -5.04 7.28
CA LEU A 262 10.66 -6.03 7.22
C LEU A 262 10.57 -6.69 5.84
N PRO A 263 10.13 -7.96 5.78
CA PRO A 263 9.75 -8.57 4.51
C PRO A 263 8.47 -7.91 3.97
N SER A 264 8.22 -8.03 2.68
CA SER A 264 6.93 -7.63 2.11
C SER A 264 5.80 -8.48 2.69
N SER A 265 4.67 -7.85 3.02
CA SER A 265 3.45 -8.54 3.43
C SER A 265 2.51 -8.87 2.25
N GLY A 266 2.71 -8.26 1.06
CA GLY A 266 1.83 -8.50 -0.10
C GLY A 266 2.36 -7.97 -1.44
N GLN A 267 3.29 -7.01 -1.43
CA GLN A 267 3.91 -6.49 -2.66
C GLN A 267 4.98 -7.45 -3.21
N PRO A 268 5.38 -7.34 -4.49
CA PRO A 268 6.33 -8.24 -5.12
C PRO A 268 7.61 -8.44 -4.31
N ILE A 269 7.97 -9.69 -4.09
CA ILE A 269 9.10 -10.09 -3.26
C ILE A 269 10.41 -9.87 -4.01
N ARG A 270 11.36 -9.18 -3.37
CA ARG A 270 12.72 -8.93 -3.90
C ARG A 270 13.78 -9.84 -3.29
N SER A 271 13.39 -10.80 -2.45
CA SER A 271 14.30 -11.74 -1.79
C SER A 271 14.37 -13.07 -2.54
N GLU A 272 15.41 -13.87 -2.26
CA GLU A 272 15.52 -15.27 -2.71
C GLU A 272 14.45 -16.14 -2.05
N ILE A 273 14.03 -15.78 -0.84
CA ILE A 273 12.92 -16.41 -0.13
C ILE A 273 11.60 -15.88 -0.73
N LYS A 274 11.02 -16.66 -1.62
CA LYS A 274 9.75 -16.31 -2.29
C LYS A 274 8.55 -16.43 -1.35
N LYS A 275 8.58 -15.72 -0.19
CA LYS A 275 7.55 -15.79 0.83
C LYS A 275 7.25 -14.40 1.36
N PHE A 276 5.98 -14.09 1.53
CA PHE A 276 5.51 -12.90 2.24
C PHE A 276 5.63 -13.10 3.74
N GLY A 277 5.69 -12.01 4.50
CA GLY A 277 5.84 -12.19 5.93
C GLY A 277 5.67 -10.93 6.77
N TYR A 278 5.83 -11.14 8.07
CA TYR A 278 5.85 -10.12 9.11
C TYR A 278 6.83 -10.52 10.21
N VAL A 279 7.11 -9.63 11.15
CA VAL A 279 8.01 -9.92 12.27
C VAL A 279 7.27 -9.81 13.59
N MET A 280 7.46 -10.81 14.44
CA MET A 280 6.97 -10.79 15.83
C MET A 280 8.06 -10.30 16.77
N PHE A 281 7.69 -9.44 17.69
CA PHE A 281 8.54 -8.91 18.75
C PHE A 281 7.97 -9.22 20.12
N LYS A 282 8.85 -9.40 21.11
CA LYS A 282 8.52 -9.45 22.52
C LYS A 282 9.22 -8.31 23.23
N ALA A 283 8.49 -7.55 24.01
CA ALA A 283 9.05 -6.54 24.91
C ALA A 283 8.84 -7.00 26.35
N ASP A 284 9.91 -6.96 27.14
CA ASP A 284 9.90 -7.29 28.56
C ASP A 284 10.91 -6.42 29.34
N ARG A 285 11.20 -6.82 30.59
CA ARG A 285 12.13 -6.07 31.45
C ARG A 285 13.57 -6.05 30.93
N ASP A 286 13.96 -7.03 30.11
CA ASP A 286 15.33 -7.23 29.66
C ASP A 286 15.58 -6.57 28.29
N GLY A 287 14.51 -6.18 27.58
CA GLY A 287 14.63 -5.49 26.28
C GLY A 287 13.48 -5.75 25.32
N ILE A 288 13.78 -5.40 24.08
CA ILE A 288 12.92 -5.71 22.94
C ILE A 288 13.64 -6.76 22.11
N ALA A 289 13.14 -7.97 22.17
CA ALA A 289 13.65 -9.09 21.40
C ALA A 289 12.78 -9.32 20.17
N LYS A 290 13.41 -9.36 18.99
CA LYS A 290 12.81 -9.97 17.82
C LYS A 290 12.65 -11.47 18.10
N ILE A 291 11.44 -12.03 17.90
CA ILE A 291 11.25 -13.46 18.05
C ILE A 291 11.72 -14.17 16.78
N LYS A 292 11.10 -13.84 15.65
CA LYS A 292 11.46 -14.34 14.32
C LYS A 292 10.63 -13.65 13.23
N PRO A 293 11.09 -13.61 11.97
CA PRO A 293 10.20 -13.41 10.86
C PRO A 293 9.26 -14.62 10.73
N VAL A 294 8.00 -14.35 10.45
CA VAL A 294 6.97 -15.34 10.16
C VAL A 294 6.62 -15.20 8.69
N TYR A 295 6.70 -16.30 7.95
CA TYR A 295 6.45 -16.29 6.52
C TYR A 295 5.20 -17.08 6.20
N VAL A 296 4.43 -16.57 5.25
CA VAL A 296 3.35 -17.28 4.57
C VAL A 296 3.77 -17.57 3.14
N GLU A 297 3.28 -18.65 2.58
CA GLU A 297 3.56 -18.97 1.18
C GLU A 297 2.79 -18.02 0.27
N ALA A 298 3.41 -17.62 -0.84
CA ALA A 298 2.70 -16.92 -1.90
C ALA A 298 1.63 -17.87 -2.47
N GLY A 299 0.44 -17.33 -2.72
CA GLY A 299 -0.60 -18.04 -3.45
C GLY A 299 -0.14 -18.40 -4.88
N ASP A 300 -0.98 -19.13 -5.59
CA ASP A 300 -0.70 -19.47 -6.97
C ASP A 300 -0.85 -18.26 -7.92
N ASP A 301 -0.45 -18.42 -9.17
CA ASP A 301 -0.47 -17.33 -10.17
C ASP A 301 -1.88 -16.74 -10.42
N MET A 302 -2.95 -17.47 -10.11
CA MET A 302 -4.34 -17.00 -10.27
C MET A 302 -4.69 -15.87 -9.28
N GLU A 303 -4.20 -15.95 -8.04
CA GLU A 303 -4.43 -14.92 -7.02
C GLU A 303 -3.70 -13.60 -7.37
N HIS A 304 -2.55 -13.70 -8.05
CA HIS A 304 -1.87 -12.52 -8.60
C HIS A 304 -2.70 -11.82 -9.70
N TRP A 305 -3.45 -12.58 -10.49
CA TRP A 305 -4.36 -12.05 -11.50
C TRP A 305 -5.57 -11.34 -10.88
N GLU A 306 -6.16 -11.86 -9.81
CA GLU A 306 -7.26 -11.20 -9.10
C GLU A 306 -6.82 -9.88 -8.48
N ALA A 307 -5.67 -9.85 -7.82
CA ALA A 307 -5.10 -8.63 -7.27
C ALA A 307 -4.74 -7.60 -8.38
N PHE A 308 -4.21 -8.07 -9.51
CA PHE A 308 -3.93 -7.22 -10.68
C PHE A 308 -5.22 -6.67 -11.27
N MET A 309 -6.24 -7.49 -11.51
CA MET A 309 -7.52 -7.07 -12.10
C MET A 309 -8.27 -6.11 -11.18
N SER A 310 -8.29 -6.37 -9.86
CA SER A 310 -8.92 -5.47 -8.91
C SER A 310 -8.23 -4.10 -8.85
N SER A 311 -6.90 -4.06 -8.88
CA SER A 311 -6.16 -2.80 -8.95
C SER A 311 -6.36 -2.07 -10.28
N ALA A 312 -6.39 -2.81 -11.39
CA ALA A 312 -6.57 -2.25 -12.72
C ALA A 312 -7.96 -1.63 -12.92
N LEU A 313 -9.03 -2.22 -12.35
CA LEU A 313 -10.39 -1.67 -12.47
C LEU A 313 -10.59 -0.33 -11.75
N VAL A 314 -9.68 0.03 -10.84
CA VAL A 314 -9.79 1.27 -10.03
C VAL A 314 -8.87 2.37 -10.55
N ASP A 315 -7.94 2.04 -11.43
CA ASP A 315 -7.01 2.99 -12.02
C ASP A 315 -7.76 4.06 -12.84
N GLU A 316 -7.39 5.34 -12.64
CA GLU A 316 -7.98 6.46 -13.40
C GLU A 316 -7.68 6.36 -14.90
N ASP A 317 -6.54 5.77 -15.27
CA ASP A 317 -6.16 5.55 -16.68
C ASP A 317 -7.11 4.57 -17.38
N ILE A 318 -7.70 3.61 -16.67
CA ILE A 318 -8.72 2.71 -17.23
C ILE A 318 -10.02 3.45 -17.56
N ASN A 319 -10.37 4.50 -16.83
CA ASN A 319 -11.50 5.36 -17.19
C ASN A 319 -11.28 6.01 -18.54
N PHE A 320 -10.09 6.59 -18.73
CA PHE A 320 -9.71 7.22 -19.98
C PHE A 320 -9.74 6.19 -21.12
N PHE A 321 -9.18 5.01 -20.90
CA PHE A 321 -9.22 3.91 -21.86
C PHE A 321 -10.66 3.45 -22.15
N SER A 322 -11.51 3.32 -21.14
CA SER A 322 -12.93 2.91 -21.30
C SER A 322 -13.72 3.93 -22.12
N VAL A 323 -13.46 5.23 -21.92
CA VAL A 323 -14.07 6.29 -22.74
C VAL A 323 -13.62 6.17 -24.20
N TRP A 324 -12.33 5.91 -24.44
CA TRP A 324 -11.82 5.70 -25.82
C TRP A 324 -12.41 4.48 -26.47
N VAL A 325 -12.56 3.35 -25.76
CA VAL A 325 -13.19 2.12 -26.24
C VAL A 325 -14.67 2.37 -26.55
N PHE A 326 -15.37 3.12 -25.70
CA PHE A 326 -16.75 3.54 -25.94
C PHE A 326 -16.87 4.39 -27.19
N CYS A 327 -16.06 5.43 -27.34
CA CYS A 327 -16.04 6.29 -28.53
C CYS A 327 -15.72 5.51 -29.80
N ALA A 328 -14.75 4.60 -29.76
CA ALA A 328 -14.43 3.72 -30.87
C ALA A 328 -15.62 2.83 -31.25
N GLY A 329 -16.33 2.29 -30.26
CA GLY A 329 -17.54 1.52 -30.46
C GLY A 329 -18.66 2.31 -31.17
N VAL A 330 -18.85 3.57 -30.74
CA VAL A 330 -19.82 4.49 -31.36
C VAL A 330 -19.44 4.78 -32.81
N VAL A 331 -18.15 5.11 -33.08
CA VAL A 331 -17.64 5.36 -34.43
C VAL A 331 -17.86 4.14 -35.35
N LEU A 332 -17.61 2.93 -34.85
CA LEU A 332 -17.82 1.71 -35.61
C LEU A 332 -19.31 1.45 -35.91
N LEU A 333 -20.21 1.78 -34.98
CA LEU A 333 -21.67 1.69 -35.21
C LEU A 333 -22.16 2.64 -36.28
N PHE A 334 -21.71 3.90 -36.25
CA PHE A 334 -22.08 4.89 -37.26
C PHE A 334 -21.32 4.70 -38.60
N GLY A 335 -20.03 4.33 -38.53
CA GLY A 335 -19.25 3.97 -39.70
C GLY A 335 -19.82 2.80 -40.49
N GLY A 336 -20.39 1.80 -39.78
CA GLY A 336 -21.16 0.72 -40.43
C GLY A 336 -22.41 1.18 -41.18
N LYS A 337 -23.02 2.30 -40.77
CA LYS A 337 -24.15 2.93 -41.54
C LYS A 337 -23.65 3.68 -42.75
N ILE A 338 -22.56 4.43 -42.68
CA ILE A 338 -21.93 5.18 -43.75
C ILE A 338 -21.47 4.23 -44.89
N LEU A 339 -20.95 3.06 -44.53
CA LEU A 339 -20.56 2.03 -45.52
C LEU A 339 -21.71 1.30 -46.18
N ARG A 340 -22.97 1.57 -45.78
CA ARG A 340 -24.20 1.05 -46.39
C ARG A 340 -24.82 2.00 -47.41
N LEU A 341 -24.37 3.27 -47.41
CA LEU A 341 -24.73 4.28 -48.42
C LEU A 341 -23.74 4.17 -49.58
#